data_40e21fdadff42cc80abbba93b496f5e2
#
_entry.id   40e21fdadff42cc80abbba93b496f5e2
#
_cell.length_a   1.000
_cell.length_b   1.000
_cell.length_c   1.000
_cell.angle_alpha   90.00
_cell.angle_beta   90.00
_cell.angle_gamma   90.00
#
_symmetry.space_group_name_H-M   'P 1'
#
loop_
_entity.id
_entity.type
_entity.pdbx_description
1 polymer ?
#
loop_
_entity_poly.entity_id
_entity_poly.type
_entity_poly.pdbx_seq_one_letter_code
_entity_poly.pdbx_strand_id
1 'polypeptide(L)'
;PGLIELHTDNLDKFFTPRPKVDWPAHSAMSSHDALMVASGITTVLDAVAIGDVRDGGDRLENLEKMINAIEETQKRGVNRAEHRLHLRCELPHHTTLPLFEKLVQREPVTLVSLMDHSPGQRQFANREKYREYYQGKYSLTDAQMQQYEEEQLALAARWSQPNRESIAAL
;
A
#
# COMPACT_ATOMS: atom_id res chain seq x y z
N PRO A 1 -14.25 24.18 6.08
CA PRO A 1 -14.53 22.74 6.03
C PRO A 1 -14.35 22.25 4.60
N GLY A 2 -13.66 21.13 4.44
CA GLY A 2 -13.44 20.47 3.16
C GLY A 2 -13.79 18.99 3.25
N LEU A 3 -13.52 18.25 2.19
CA LEU A 3 -13.73 16.82 2.12
C LEU A 3 -12.65 16.07 2.91
N ILE A 4 -13.03 14.92 3.45
CA ILE A 4 -12.12 13.96 4.06
C ILE A 4 -12.01 12.74 3.12
N GLU A 5 -10.80 12.48 2.65
CA GLU A 5 -10.51 11.30 1.82
C GLU A 5 -9.92 10.19 2.72
N LEU A 6 -10.64 9.09 2.84
CA LEU A 6 -10.26 7.99 3.73
C LEU A 6 -9.24 7.02 3.10
N HIS A 7 -9.08 7.08 1.79
CA HIS A 7 -8.20 6.16 1.08
C HIS A 7 -7.77 6.71 -0.28
N THR A 8 -6.48 6.93 -0.45
CA THR A 8 -5.90 7.20 -1.77
C THR A 8 -4.52 6.56 -1.91
N ASP A 9 -4.29 5.88 -3.03
CA ASP A 9 -2.98 5.34 -3.44
C ASP A 9 -2.16 6.35 -4.28
N ASN A 10 -2.61 7.61 -4.35
CA ASN A 10 -1.99 8.60 -5.23
C ASN A 10 -0.56 8.95 -4.83
N LEU A 11 -0.25 8.93 -3.54
CA LEU A 11 1.10 9.24 -3.05
C LEU A 11 2.17 8.38 -3.73
N ASP A 12 1.95 7.07 -3.82
CA ASP A 12 2.85 6.12 -4.49
C ASP A 12 3.12 6.54 -5.96
N LYS A 13 2.10 7.01 -6.67
CA LYS A 13 2.24 7.48 -8.06
C LYS A 13 3.06 8.77 -8.19
N PHE A 14 3.05 9.62 -7.19
CA PHE A 14 3.90 10.82 -7.16
C PHE A 14 5.34 10.49 -6.81
N PHE A 15 5.56 9.50 -5.95
CA PHE A 15 6.91 9.04 -5.60
C PHE A 15 7.56 8.26 -6.74
N THR A 16 6.81 7.34 -7.36
CA THR A 16 7.29 6.50 -8.46
C THR A 16 6.40 6.72 -9.69
N PRO A 17 6.54 7.86 -10.40
CA PRO A 17 5.66 8.23 -11.51
C PRO A 17 5.76 7.27 -12.70
N ARG A 18 6.83 6.50 -12.78
CA ARG A 18 7.05 5.44 -13.78
C ARG A 18 8.08 4.44 -13.28
N PRO A 19 8.11 3.21 -13.81
CA PRO A 19 9.04 2.17 -13.37
C PRO A 19 10.50 2.65 -13.32
N LYS A 20 11.18 2.38 -12.21
CA LYS A 20 12.60 2.72 -11.96
C LYS A 20 12.92 4.23 -11.94
N VAL A 21 11.92 5.06 -11.71
CA VAL A 21 12.12 6.51 -11.57
C VAL A 21 11.44 7.01 -10.31
N ASP A 22 12.25 7.34 -9.34
CA ASP A 22 11.78 7.97 -8.10
C ASP A 22 11.95 9.49 -8.17
N TRP A 23 10.95 10.19 -7.69
CA TRP A 23 11.03 11.63 -7.51
C TRP A 23 11.54 11.97 -6.09
N PRO A 24 12.18 13.14 -5.91
CA PRO A 24 12.53 13.63 -4.59
C PRO A 24 11.29 13.65 -3.69
N ALA A 25 11.39 13.08 -2.50
CA ALA A 25 10.27 12.84 -1.62
C ALA A 25 9.43 14.09 -1.32
N HIS A 26 10.08 15.23 -1.03
CA HIS A 26 9.38 16.48 -0.76
C HIS A 26 8.66 17.04 -2.00
N SER A 27 9.22 16.88 -3.19
CA SER A 27 8.57 17.31 -4.43
C SER A 27 7.33 16.46 -4.73
N ALA A 28 7.44 15.15 -4.53
CA ALA A 28 6.34 14.21 -4.66
C ALA A 28 5.21 14.58 -3.69
N MET A 29 5.55 14.79 -2.42
CA MET A 29 4.59 15.16 -1.38
C MET A 29 3.92 16.50 -1.66
N SER A 30 4.67 17.53 -2.09
CA SER A 30 4.11 18.84 -2.44
C SER A 30 3.13 18.77 -3.62
N SER A 31 3.44 17.95 -4.62
CA SER A 31 2.55 17.76 -5.78
C SER A 31 1.29 17.01 -5.40
N HIS A 32 1.40 16.00 -4.54
CA HIS A 32 0.28 15.26 -4.00
C HIS A 32 -0.64 16.16 -3.16
N ASP A 33 -0.10 16.91 -2.20
CA ASP A 33 -0.84 17.89 -1.40
C ASP A 33 -1.59 18.91 -2.27
N ALA A 34 -0.93 19.42 -3.31
CA ALA A 34 -1.55 20.36 -4.25
C ALA A 34 -2.77 19.74 -4.96
N LEU A 35 -2.70 18.46 -5.37
CA LEU A 35 -3.81 17.75 -5.98
C LEU A 35 -4.96 17.57 -4.99
N MET A 36 -4.67 17.17 -3.76
CA MET A 36 -5.70 17.00 -2.72
C MET A 36 -6.46 18.29 -2.48
N VAL A 37 -5.75 19.40 -2.26
CA VAL A 37 -6.38 20.71 -2.04
C VAL A 37 -7.15 21.20 -3.25
N ALA A 38 -6.64 21.01 -4.47
CA ALA A 38 -7.34 21.37 -5.70
C ALA A 38 -8.65 20.57 -5.90
N SER A 39 -8.72 19.38 -5.30
CA SER A 39 -9.92 18.53 -5.29
C SER A 39 -10.89 18.86 -4.12
N GLY A 40 -10.59 19.87 -3.30
CA GLY A 40 -11.40 20.26 -2.15
C GLY A 40 -11.19 19.37 -0.91
N ILE A 41 -10.16 18.54 -0.91
CA ILE A 41 -9.81 17.65 0.21
C ILE A 41 -8.94 18.42 1.19
N THR A 42 -9.33 18.43 2.46
CA THR A 42 -8.61 19.10 3.55
C THR A 42 -8.00 18.15 4.56
N THR A 43 -8.43 16.90 4.56
CA THR A 43 -7.83 15.81 5.34
C THR A 43 -7.78 14.57 4.47
N VAL A 44 -6.63 13.93 4.36
CA VAL A 44 -6.43 12.73 3.55
C VAL A 44 -5.72 11.65 4.34
N LEU A 45 -6.19 10.42 4.21
CA LEU A 45 -5.54 9.23 4.73
C LEU A 45 -4.76 8.58 3.59
N ASP A 46 -3.48 8.91 3.52
CA ASP A 46 -2.57 8.40 2.48
C ASP A 46 -2.34 6.90 2.69
N ALA A 47 -2.76 6.11 1.73
CA ALA A 47 -2.67 4.67 1.81
C ALA A 47 -1.28 4.18 1.41
N VAL A 48 -0.62 3.48 2.30
CA VAL A 48 0.67 2.84 2.06
C VAL A 48 0.54 1.33 2.24
N ALA A 49 1.00 0.57 1.26
CA ALA A 49 0.94 -0.89 1.31
C ALA A 49 2.07 -1.44 2.17
N ILE A 50 1.72 -2.30 3.11
CA ILE A 50 2.64 -3.09 3.95
C ILE A 50 2.56 -4.54 3.53
N GLY A 51 3.70 -5.15 3.28
CA GLY A 51 3.78 -6.43 2.62
C GLY A 51 3.65 -6.27 1.10
N ASP A 52 4.32 -7.13 0.35
CA ASP A 52 4.23 -7.12 -1.11
C ASP A 52 3.61 -8.44 -1.59
N VAL A 53 2.81 -8.34 -2.64
CA VAL A 53 2.23 -9.52 -3.30
C VAL A 53 3.32 -10.33 -4.01
N ARG A 54 4.45 -9.70 -4.32
CA ARG A 54 5.61 -10.32 -4.95
C ARG A 54 6.89 -9.81 -4.29
N ASP A 55 7.71 -10.74 -3.81
CA ASP A 55 9.02 -10.41 -3.25
C ASP A 55 9.89 -9.62 -4.24
N GLY A 56 10.55 -8.57 -3.74
CA GLY A 56 11.40 -7.69 -4.55
C GLY A 56 10.65 -6.58 -5.29
N GLY A 57 9.43 -6.27 -4.93
CA GLY A 57 8.71 -5.11 -5.45
C GLY A 57 9.27 -3.78 -4.90
N ASP A 58 9.33 -2.75 -5.74
CA ASP A 58 9.84 -1.41 -5.40
C ASP A 58 9.07 -0.73 -4.26
N ARG A 59 7.87 -1.22 -3.93
CA ARG A 59 6.99 -0.65 -2.89
C ARG A 59 7.60 -0.66 -1.50
N LEU A 60 8.28 -1.74 -1.12
CA LEU A 60 8.90 -1.84 0.21
C LEU A 60 10.06 -0.87 0.36
N GLU A 61 10.84 -0.65 -0.71
CA GLU A 61 11.95 0.30 -0.69
C GLU A 61 11.49 1.74 -0.51
N ASN A 62 10.33 2.09 -1.07
CA ASN A 62 9.78 3.44 -1.01
C ASN A 62 8.88 3.69 0.22
N LEU A 63 8.47 2.64 0.94
CA LEU A 63 7.57 2.74 2.08
C LEU A 63 8.08 3.74 3.14
N GLU A 64 9.31 3.57 3.60
CA GLU A 64 9.87 4.46 4.63
C GLU A 64 10.08 5.88 4.12
N LYS A 65 10.45 6.05 2.84
CA LYS A 65 10.59 7.38 2.22
C LYS A 65 9.26 8.12 2.20
N MET A 66 8.16 7.43 1.85
CA MET A 66 6.81 8.02 1.84
C MET A 66 6.37 8.44 3.24
N ILE A 67 6.50 7.55 4.21
CA ILE A 67 6.10 7.82 5.60
C ILE A 67 6.90 8.99 6.17
N ASN A 68 8.23 8.98 6.01
CA ASN A 68 9.09 10.05 6.48
C ASN A 68 8.74 11.40 5.82
N ALA A 69 8.40 11.40 4.53
CA ALA A 69 8.01 12.62 3.84
C ALA A 69 6.70 13.20 4.39
N ILE A 70 5.70 12.37 4.70
CA ILE A 70 4.45 12.80 5.35
C ILE A 70 4.76 13.44 6.69
N GLU A 71 5.50 12.74 7.57
CA GLU A 71 5.82 13.23 8.92
C GLU A 71 6.63 14.54 8.88
N GLU A 72 7.64 14.58 8.04
CA GLU A 72 8.52 15.77 7.96
C GLU A 72 7.77 16.97 7.42
N THR A 73 7.00 16.82 6.34
CA THR A 73 6.25 17.92 5.74
C THR A 73 5.12 18.40 6.64
N GLN A 74 4.46 17.50 7.38
CA GLN A 74 3.47 17.83 8.39
C GLN A 74 4.10 18.62 9.54
N LYS A 75 5.19 18.11 10.10
CA LYS A 75 5.93 18.77 11.19
C LYS A 75 6.43 20.16 10.81
N ARG A 76 6.84 20.36 9.57
CA ARG A 76 7.29 21.66 9.05
C ARG A 76 6.14 22.60 8.69
N GLY A 77 4.90 22.12 8.72
CA GLY A 77 3.70 22.91 8.38
C GLY A 77 3.70 23.40 6.93
N VAL A 78 4.28 22.63 5.99
CA VAL A 78 4.34 23.01 4.58
C VAL A 78 3.20 22.45 3.76
N ASN A 79 2.47 21.49 4.29
CA ASN A 79 1.26 20.94 3.67
C ASN A 79 0.07 21.87 3.91
N ARG A 80 -0.83 21.95 2.95
CA ARG A 80 -2.10 22.69 3.00
C ARG A 80 -3.26 21.84 3.47
N ALA A 81 -3.23 20.53 3.16
CA ALA A 81 -4.14 19.53 3.70
C ALA A 81 -3.48 18.84 4.92
N GLU A 82 -4.30 18.29 5.79
CA GLU A 82 -3.85 17.39 6.85
C GLU A 82 -3.65 15.99 6.26
N HIS A 83 -2.41 15.50 6.30
CA HIS A 83 -2.06 14.17 5.83
C HIS A 83 -1.94 13.19 7.00
N ARG A 84 -2.67 12.10 6.91
CA ARG A 84 -2.66 10.97 7.85
C ARG A 84 -2.25 9.73 7.11
N LEU A 85 -1.89 8.66 7.83
CA LEU A 85 -1.52 7.38 7.24
C LEU A 85 -2.63 6.34 7.38
N HIS A 86 -2.89 5.66 6.28
CA HIS A 86 -3.68 4.45 6.21
C HIS A 86 -2.75 3.27 5.87
N LEU A 87 -2.46 2.41 6.85
CA LEU A 87 -1.66 1.21 6.64
C LEU A 87 -2.51 0.12 5.99
N ARG A 88 -2.16 -0.27 4.76
CA ARG A 88 -2.80 -1.35 4.01
C ARG A 88 -1.99 -2.63 4.19
N CYS A 89 -2.43 -3.51 5.08
CA CYS A 89 -1.70 -4.71 5.45
C CYS A 89 -2.05 -5.87 4.50
N GLU A 90 -1.10 -6.27 3.65
CA GLU A 90 -1.26 -7.43 2.78
C GLU A 90 -0.99 -8.71 3.57
N LEU A 91 -2.06 -9.39 3.97
CA LEU A 91 -2.01 -10.52 4.91
C LEU A 91 -1.19 -11.72 4.43
N PRO A 92 -1.20 -12.10 3.14
CA PRO A 92 -0.43 -13.25 2.66
C PRO A 92 1.09 -13.11 2.69
N HIS A 93 1.63 -11.97 3.14
CA HIS A 93 3.06 -11.72 3.07
C HIS A 93 3.76 -11.85 4.42
N HIS A 94 4.95 -12.46 4.43
CA HIS A 94 5.72 -12.73 5.66
C HIS A 94 6.27 -11.45 6.33
N THR A 95 6.47 -10.37 5.57
CA THR A 95 6.98 -9.10 6.12
C THR A 95 5.88 -8.21 6.69
N THR A 96 4.60 -8.56 6.53
CA THR A 96 3.48 -7.68 6.91
C THR A 96 3.46 -7.41 8.41
N LEU A 97 3.52 -8.46 9.24
CA LEU A 97 3.50 -8.29 10.69
C LEU A 97 4.72 -7.51 11.21
N PRO A 98 5.96 -7.86 10.87
CA PRO A 98 7.13 -7.10 11.31
C PRO A 98 7.11 -5.61 10.91
N LEU A 99 6.63 -5.31 9.70
CA LEU A 99 6.47 -3.92 9.26
C LEU A 99 5.33 -3.21 10.00
N PHE A 100 4.22 -3.90 10.24
CA PHE A 100 3.12 -3.35 11.01
C PHE A 100 3.55 -2.98 12.42
N GLU A 101 4.19 -3.87 13.15
CA GLU A 101 4.69 -3.62 14.50
C GLU A 101 5.63 -2.42 14.56
N LYS A 102 6.49 -2.25 13.54
CA LYS A 102 7.39 -1.10 13.41
C LYS A 102 6.67 0.22 13.17
N LEU A 103 5.55 0.20 12.44
CA LEU A 103 4.92 1.39 11.90
C LEU A 103 3.66 1.83 12.63
N VAL A 104 2.94 0.92 13.28
CA VAL A 104 1.63 1.19 13.89
C VAL A 104 1.66 2.29 14.98
N GLN A 105 2.80 2.47 15.63
CA GLN A 105 2.99 3.47 16.68
C GLN A 105 3.42 4.85 16.14
N ARG A 106 3.58 5.00 14.82
CA ARG A 106 3.95 6.30 14.25
C ARG A 106 2.76 7.27 14.32
N GLU A 107 3.02 8.52 14.69
CA GLU A 107 2.00 9.54 14.97
C GLU A 107 0.92 9.69 13.87
N PRO A 108 1.27 9.72 12.56
CA PRO A 108 0.25 9.95 11.55
C PRO A 108 -0.63 8.73 11.26
N VAL A 109 -0.35 7.54 11.80
CA VAL A 109 -1.18 6.34 11.55
C VAL A 109 -2.54 6.50 12.20
N THR A 110 -3.58 6.45 11.37
CA THR A 110 -4.98 6.68 11.81
C THR A 110 -5.91 5.54 11.40
N LEU A 111 -5.57 4.83 10.32
CA LEU A 111 -6.39 3.76 9.79
C LEU A 111 -5.51 2.55 9.43
N VAL A 112 -6.05 1.38 9.70
CA VAL A 112 -5.46 0.10 9.29
C VAL A 112 -6.50 -0.70 8.51
N SER A 113 -6.14 -1.23 7.36
CA SER A 113 -6.96 -2.18 6.63
C SER A 113 -6.22 -3.49 6.39
N LEU A 114 -6.96 -4.59 6.51
CA LEU A 114 -6.46 -5.93 6.27
C LEU A 114 -6.89 -6.36 4.87
N MET A 115 -5.92 -6.64 4.01
CA MET A 115 -6.14 -7.03 2.62
C MET A 115 -5.65 -8.44 2.36
N ASP A 116 -6.34 -9.12 1.48
CA ASP A 116 -5.93 -10.42 0.96
C ASP A 116 -6.24 -10.45 -0.54
N HIS A 117 -5.20 -10.36 -1.35
CA HIS A 117 -5.29 -10.38 -2.80
C HIS A 117 -4.95 -11.77 -3.37
N SER A 118 -4.94 -12.80 -2.54
CA SER A 118 -4.72 -14.17 -3.02
C SER A 118 -5.87 -14.69 -3.87
N PRO A 119 -5.62 -15.72 -4.71
CA PRO A 119 -6.64 -16.29 -5.57
C PRO A 119 -7.86 -16.80 -4.78
N GLY A 120 -9.06 -16.45 -5.23
CA GLY A 120 -10.31 -16.85 -4.57
C GLY A 120 -10.76 -15.92 -3.44
N GLN A 121 -10.02 -14.84 -3.16
CA GLN A 121 -10.35 -13.89 -2.09
C GLN A 121 -10.85 -12.54 -2.64
N ARG A 122 -11.86 -11.97 -1.96
CA ARG A 122 -12.38 -10.60 -2.19
C ARG A 122 -12.56 -10.24 -3.68
N GLN A 123 -11.83 -9.23 -4.16
CA GLN A 123 -11.90 -8.77 -5.56
C GLN A 123 -11.50 -9.85 -6.57
N PHE A 124 -10.74 -10.85 -6.15
CA PHE A 124 -10.31 -11.99 -6.95
C PHE A 124 -11.06 -13.28 -6.62
N ALA A 125 -12.30 -13.19 -6.14
CA ALA A 125 -13.18 -14.35 -5.92
C ALA A 125 -13.32 -15.22 -7.19
N ASN A 126 -13.28 -14.61 -8.37
CA ASN A 126 -13.18 -15.31 -9.64
C ASN A 126 -11.72 -15.54 -10.03
N ARG A 127 -11.27 -16.80 -10.04
CA ARG A 127 -9.90 -17.19 -10.35
C ARG A 127 -9.51 -16.94 -11.82
N GLU A 128 -10.44 -16.96 -12.75
CA GLU A 128 -10.15 -16.62 -14.16
C GLU A 128 -9.77 -15.14 -14.29
N LYS A 129 -10.53 -14.25 -13.64
CA LYS A 129 -10.21 -12.81 -13.60
C LYS A 129 -8.89 -12.54 -12.87
N TYR A 130 -8.58 -13.30 -11.84
CA TYR A 130 -7.29 -13.22 -11.17
C TYR A 130 -6.15 -13.53 -12.14
N ARG A 131 -6.26 -14.64 -12.88
CA ARG A 131 -5.25 -15.06 -13.87
C ARG A 131 -5.11 -14.02 -14.99
N GLU A 132 -6.22 -13.57 -15.57
CA GLU A 132 -6.23 -12.54 -16.61
C GLU A 132 -5.51 -11.26 -16.15
N TYR A 133 -5.82 -10.79 -14.95
CA TYR A 133 -5.23 -9.59 -14.39
C TYR A 133 -3.71 -9.71 -14.18
N TYR A 134 -3.26 -10.77 -13.49
CA TYR A 134 -1.84 -10.92 -13.16
C TYR A 134 -1.01 -11.38 -14.35
N GLN A 135 -1.57 -12.15 -15.25
CA GLN A 135 -0.94 -12.53 -16.52
C GLN A 135 -0.66 -11.28 -17.37
N GLY A 136 -1.63 -10.39 -17.49
CA GLY A 136 -1.45 -9.11 -18.18
C GLY A 136 -0.46 -8.18 -17.47
N LYS A 137 -0.59 -8.05 -16.14
CA LYS A 137 0.26 -7.17 -15.32
C LYS A 137 1.74 -7.53 -15.35
N TYR A 138 2.06 -8.82 -15.33
CA TYR A 138 3.44 -9.32 -15.24
C TYR A 138 3.93 -9.97 -16.54
N SER A 139 3.12 -9.98 -17.60
CA SER A 139 3.43 -10.62 -18.89
C SER A 139 3.84 -12.09 -18.74
N LEU A 140 3.07 -12.84 -17.90
CA LEU A 140 3.35 -14.24 -17.61
C LEU A 140 2.84 -15.16 -18.72
N THR A 141 3.56 -16.23 -19.00
CA THR A 141 3.03 -17.38 -19.76
C THR A 141 2.04 -18.18 -18.91
N ASP A 142 1.24 -19.06 -19.52
CA ASP A 142 0.27 -19.86 -18.79
C ASP A 142 0.92 -20.73 -17.70
N ALA A 143 2.08 -21.33 -17.99
CA ALA A 143 2.81 -22.13 -17.01
C ALA A 143 3.34 -21.26 -15.83
N GLN A 144 3.86 -20.08 -16.14
CA GLN A 144 4.31 -19.13 -15.10
C GLN A 144 3.13 -18.62 -14.28
N MET A 145 1.98 -18.39 -14.90
CA MET A 145 0.77 -17.97 -14.19
C MET A 145 0.26 -19.05 -13.25
N GLN A 146 0.28 -20.31 -13.68
CA GLN A 146 -0.10 -21.42 -12.81
C GLN A 146 0.82 -21.53 -11.59
N GLN A 147 2.13 -21.48 -11.81
CA GLN A 147 3.11 -21.50 -10.72
C GLN A 147 2.91 -20.31 -9.76
N TYR A 148 2.72 -19.13 -10.30
CA TYR A 148 2.46 -17.92 -9.52
C TYR A 148 1.21 -18.06 -8.65
N GLU A 149 0.12 -18.60 -9.20
CA GLU A 149 -1.13 -18.83 -8.45
C GLU A 149 -0.92 -19.83 -7.31
N GLU A 150 -0.21 -20.93 -7.55
CA GLU A 150 0.12 -21.94 -6.53
C GLU A 150 0.98 -21.35 -5.40
N GLU A 151 1.98 -20.54 -5.74
CA GLU A 151 2.81 -19.82 -4.76
C GLU A 151 1.98 -18.84 -3.91
N GLN A 152 1.07 -18.07 -4.52
CA GLN A 152 0.21 -17.14 -3.78
C GLN A 152 -0.77 -17.86 -2.85
N LEU A 153 -1.31 -19.01 -3.26
CA LEU A 153 -2.17 -19.83 -2.40
C LEU A 153 -1.39 -20.42 -1.21
N ALA A 154 -0.16 -20.86 -1.44
CA ALA A 154 0.71 -21.37 -0.37
C ALA A 154 1.08 -20.26 0.65
N LEU A 155 1.40 -19.07 0.17
CA LEU A 155 1.66 -17.90 1.03
C LEU A 155 0.41 -17.52 1.85
N ALA A 156 -0.76 -17.47 1.23
CA ALA A 156 -2.01 -17.17 1.91
C ALA A 156 -2.33 -18.20 3.00
N ALA A 157 -2.20 -19.49 2.68
CA ALA A 157 -2.42 -20.57 3.65
C ALA A 157 -1.49 -20.48 4.86
N ARG A 158 -0.26 -20.01 4.64
CA ARG A 158 0.76 -19.88 5.69
C ARG A 158 0.62 -18.62 6.54
N TRP A 159 0.27 -17.49 5.93
CA TRP A 159 0.44 -16.17 6.56
C TRP A 159 -0.86 -15.40 6.80
N SER A 160 -1.92 -15.60 5.98
CA SER A 160 -3.10 -14.72 6.06
C SER A 160 -3.77 -14.75 7.43
N GLN A 161 -4.03 -15.94 7.98
CA GLN A 161 -4.70 -16.05 9.26
C GLN A 161 -3.81 -15.64 10.45
N PRO A 162 -2.54 -16.10 10.57
CA PRO A 162 -1.65 -15.64 11.64
C PRO A 162 -1.45 -14.13 11.65
N ASN A 163 -1.21 -13.49 10.50
CA ASN A 163 -1.06 -12.05 10.41
C ASN A 163 -2.33 -11.32 10.81
N ARG A 164 -3.50 -11.81 10.38
CA ARG A 164 -4.80 -11.23 10.76
C ARG A 164 -4.99 -11.23 12.27
N GLU A 165 -4.77 -12.37 12.92
CA GLU A 165 -4.95 -12.51 14.36
C GLU A 165 -3.97 -11.63 15.15
N SER A 166 -2.69 -11.62 14.74
CA SER A 166 -1.66 -10.81 15.40
C SER A 166 -1.92 -9.32 15.26
N ILE A 167 -2.25 -8.83 14.04
CA ILE A 167 -2.54 -7.40 13.82
C ILE A 167 -3.80 -6.97 14.56
N ALA A 168 -4.83 -7.83 14.65
CA ALA A 168 -6.06 -7.50 15.38
C ALA A 168 -5.89 -7.48 16.90
N ALA A 169 -4.82 -8.05 17.43
CA ALA A 169 -4.52 -8.09 18.86
C ALA A 169 -3.65 -6.90 19.33
N LEU A 170 -3.02 -6.18 18.40
CA LEU A 170 -2.16 -5.01 18.65
C LEU A 170 -2.95 -3.70 18.56
#